data_63805e89a0e93c67d64e18629dbab1e6
#
_entry.id   63805e89a0e93c67d64e18629dbab1e6
#
_cell.length_a   1.000
_cell.length_b   1.000
_cell.length_c   1.000
_cell.angle_alpha   90.00
_cell.angle_beta   90.00
_cell.angle_gamma   90.00
#
_symmetry.space_group_name_H-M   'P 1'
#
loop_
_entity.id
_entity.type
_entity.pdbx_description
1 polymer ?
#
loop_
_entity_poly.entity_id
_entity_poly.type
_entity_poly.pdbx_seq_one_letter_code
_entity_poly.pdbx_strand_id
1 'polypeptide(L)'
;MEEKSVVTMTYQTPCGELLLGTNSGALIQADWVDGWHEATVRARLNRYLGNPEFISGTDPVLQETASQLDDYFAGKRRTFDLPLRFLGTEFQTAVWDALTKIPFGRVTTYGEIAEAIGKPKAMRAVGIAVGENPFSIIVPCH
;
A
#
# COMPACT_ATOMS: atom_id res chain seq x y z
N MET A 1 -22.32 2.73 -9.34
CA MET A 1 -21.96 4.08 -8.86
C MET A 1 -20.75 3.98 -7.95
N GLU A 2 -19.74 4.76 -8.24
CA GLU A 2 -18.53 4.72 -7.43
C GLU A 2 -18.73 5.46 -6.12
N GLU A 3 -18.29 4.84 -5.04
CA GLU A 3 -18.25 5.52 -3.76
C GLU A 3 -17.09 6.49 -3.74
N LYS A 4 -17.33 7.67 -3.19
CA LYS A 4 -16.29 8.67 -3.00
C LYS A 4 -15.74 8.67 -1.58
N SER A 5 -16.26 7.80 -0.71
CA SER A 5 -15.79 7.78 0.66
C SER A 5 -14.64 6.78 0.84
N VAL A 6 -13.75 7.11 1.77
CA VAL A 6 -12.67 6.22 2.21
C VAL A 6 -12.99 5.86 3.66
N VAL A 7 -13.15 4.58 3.93
CA VAL A 7 -13.35 4.11 5.31
C VAL A 7 -11.99 3.85 5.91
N THR A 8 -11.72 4.45 7.07
CA THR A 8 -10.41 4.34 7.71
C THR A 8 -10.52 3.66 9.07
N MET A 9 -9.46 2.95 9.42
CA MET A 9 -9.33 2.28 10.71
C MET A 9 -7.85 2.25 11.09
N THR A 10 -7.55 2.47 12.37
CA THR A 10 -6.18 2.36 12.83
C THR A 10 -5.91 0.94 13.33
N TYR A 11 -4.66 0.49 13.20
CA TYR A 11 -4.23 -0.81 13.65
C TYR A 11 -2.91 -0.66 14.40
N GLN A 12 -2.86 -1.13 15.65
CA GLN A 12 -1.66 -1.04 16.46
C GLN A 12 -0.74 -2.23 16.21
N THR A 13 0.47 -1.96 15.72
CA THR A 13 1.50 -2.98 15.54
C THR A 13 2.53 -2.88 16.65
N PRO A 14 3.41 -3.90 16.80
CA PRO A 14 4.56 -3.76 17.73
C PRO A 14 5.49 -2.62 17.40
N CYS A 15 5.46 -2.12 16.14
CA CYS A 15 6.37 -1.07 15.67
C CYS A 15 5.70 0.30 15.55
N GLY A 16 4.41 0.41 15.84
CA GLY A 16 3.69 1.67 15.71
C GLY A 16 2.28 1.47 15.20
N GLU A 17 1.60 2.59 14.93
CA GLU A 17 0.21 2.56 14.50
C GLU A 17 0.11 2.75 13.00
N LEU A 18 -0.68 1.89 12.35
CA LEU A 18 -0.98 1.98 10.92
C LEU A 18 -2.37 2.58 10.72
N LEU A 19 -2.51 3.41 9.70
CA LEU A 19 -3.81 3.86 9.21
C LEU A 19 -4.16 3.04 7.98
N LEU A 20 -5.25 2.29 8.07
CA LEU A 20 -5.77 1.48 6.97
C LEU A 20 -6.93 2.23 6.32
N GLY A 21 -7.04 2.14 5.01
CA GLY A 21 -8.11 2.79 4.28
C GLY A 21 -8.62 1.95 3.14
N THR A 22 -9.94 1.93 2.96
CA THR A 22 -10.59 1.21 1.86
C THR A 22 -11.50 2.13 1.06
N ASN A 23 -11.70 1.75 -0.19
CA ASN A 23 -12.65 2.41 -1.08
C ASN A 23 -13.22 1.35 -2.03
N SER A 24 -14.54 1.30 -2.13
CA SER A 24 -15.25 0.40 -3.05
C SER A 24 -14.77 -1.06 -2.96
N GLY A 25 -14.58 -1.54 -1.74
CA GLY A 25 -14.23 -2.93 -1.49
C GLY A 25 -12.79 -3.31 -1.72
N ALA A 26 -11.89 -2.33 -1.82
CA ALA A 26 -10.45 -2.59 -1.97
C ALA A 26 -9.65 -1.76 -0.97
N LEU A 27 -8.54 -2.33 -0.51
CA LEU A 27 -7.61 -1.61 0.34
C LEU A 27 -6.80 -0.66 -0.53
N ILE A 28 -6.75 0.61 -0.13
CA ILE A 28 -6.03 1.64 -0.90
C ILE A 28 -4.90 2.28 -0.11
N GLN A 29 -4.83 2.02 1.19
CA GLN A 29 -3.82 2.63 2.05
C GLN A 29 -3.55 1.74 3.25
N ALA A 30 -2.28 1.61 3.63
CA ALA A 30 -1.84 1.02 4.89
C ALA A 30 -0.51 1.67 5.23
N ASP A 31 -0.53 2.77 5.97
CA ASP A 31 0.66 3.57 6.19
C ASP A 31 0.77 3.99 7.65
N TRP A 32 2.00 4.29 8.08
CA TRP A 32 2.27 4.70 9.46
C TRP A 32 1.58 6.02 9.76
N VAL A 33 0.88 6.09 10.89
CA VAL A 33 0.13 7.29 11.28
C VAL A 33 1.06 8.51 11.40
N ASP A 34 2.25 8.30 11.98
CA ASP A 34 3.22 9.38 12.12
C ASP A 34 4.27 9.37 11.01
N GLY A 35 3.96 8.72 9.89
CA GLY A 35 4.86 8.64 8.76
C GLY A 35 5.02 9.98 8.08
N TRP A 36 6.25 10.24 7.62
CA TRP A 36 6.57 11.50 6.96
C TRP A 36 5.80 11.70 5.65
N HIS A 37 5.31 10.63 5.03
CA HIS A 37 4.59 10.75 3.77
C HIS A 37 3.07 10.59 3.90
N GLU A 38 2.52 10.65 5.11
CA GLU A 38 1.07 10.58 5.31
C GLU A 38 0.34 11.65 4.50
N ALA A 39 0.83 12.89 4.54
CA ALA A 39 0.22 13.99 3.77
C ALA A 39 0.30 13.75 2.27
N THR A 40 1.41 13.16 1.79
CA THR A 40 1.59 12.84 0.38
C THR A 40 0.60 11.78 -0.08
N VAL A 41 0.40 10.74 0.74
CA VAL A 41 -0.56 9.68 0.44
C VAL A 41 -1.98 10.26 0.42
N ARG A 42 -2.34 11.07 1.40
CA ARG A 42 -3.67 11.70 1.46
C ARG A 42 -3.91 12.60 0.24
N ALA A 43 -2.92 13.38 -0.17
CA ALA A 43 -3.03 14.21 -1.36
C ALA A 43 -3.25 13.38 -2.62
N ARG A 44 -2.58 12.23 -2.71
CA ARG A 44 -2.77 11.31 -3.82
C ARG A 44 -4.19 10.76 -3.84
N LEU A 45 -4.71 10.34 -2.70
CA LEU A 45 -6.07 9.83 -2.61
C LEU A 45 -7.08 10.91 -3.00
N ASN A 46 -6.86 12.15 -2.55
CA ASN A 46 -7.73 13.27 -2.93
C ASN A 46 -7.72 13.48 -4.45
N ARG A 47 -6.56 13.36 -5.06
CA ARG A 47 -6.42 13.56 -6.50
C ARG A 47 -7.15 12.48 -7.31
N TYR A 48 -6.98 11.21 -6.94
CA TYR A 48 -7.52 10.10 -7.71
C TYR A 48 -8.97 9.75 -7.38
N LEU A 49 -9.46 10.14 -6.20
CA LEU A 49 -10.83 9.88 -5.79
C LEU A 49 -11.71 11.13 -5.76
N GLY A 50 -11.17 12.29 -6.16
CA GLY A 50 -11.96 13.51 -6.24
C GLY A 50 -12.35 14.07 -4.87
N ASN A 51 -11.37 14.23 -3.98
CA ASN A 51 -11.59 14.72 -2.62
C ASN A 51 -12.62 13.91 -1.87
N PRO A 52 -12.34 12.63 -1.59
CA PRO A 52 -13.31 11.76 -0.92
C PRO A 52 -13.54 12.17 0.53
N GLU A 53 -14.67 11.75 1.08
CA GLU A 53 -14.91 11.87 2.50
C GLU A 53 -14.18 10.75 3.22
N PHE A 54 -13.44 11.08 4.28
CA PHE A 54 -12.75 10.10 5.10
C PHE A 54 -13.60 9.78 6.31
N ILE A 55 -14.07 8.55 6.41
CA ILE A 55 -15.00 8.11 7.45
C ILE A 55 -14.31 7.08 8.33
N SER A 56 -14.27 7.35 9.63
CA SER A 56 -13.75 6.39 10.59
C SER A 56 -14.75 5.25 10.77
N GLY A 57 -14.31 4.01 10.64
CA GLY A 57 -15.20 2.86 10.75
C GLY A 57 -14.53 1.57 10.40
N THR A 58 -15.29 0.58 9.96
CA THR A 58 -14.77 -0.70 9.54
C THR A 58 -15.60 -1.28 8.40
N ASP A 59 -15.05 -2.27 7.73
CA ASP A 59 -15.73 -3.04 6.69
C ASP A 59 -15.04 -4.40 6.59
N PRO A 60 -15.57 -5.35 5.78
CA PRO A 60 -14.97 -6.68 5.70
C PRO A 60 -13.51 -6.67 5.25
N VAL A 61 -13.12 -5.75 4.36
CA VAL A 61 -11.72 -5.67 3.90
C VAL A 61 -10.81 -5.20 5.03
N LEU A 62 -11.23 -4.19 5.80
CA LEU A 62 -10.44 -3.70 6.94
C LEU A 62 -10.31 -4.78 8.01
N GLN A 63 -11.39 -5.52 8.28
CA GLN A 63 -11.35 -6.60 9.25
C GLN A 63 -10.42 -7.73 8.81
N GLU A 64 -10.46 -8.09 7.53
CA GLU A 64 -9.56 -9.11 7.00
C GLU A 64 -8.11 -8.64 7.02
N THR A 65 -7.88 -7.36 6.71
CA THR A 65 -6.54 -6.78 6.77
C THR A 65 -5.97 -6.88 8.19
N ALA A 66 -6.76 -6.50 9.19
CA ALA A 66 -6.33 -6.58 10.59
C ALA A 66 -6.04 -8.01 11.00
N SER A 67 -6.88 -8.96 10.58
CA SER A 67 -6.67 -10.38 10.87
C SER A 67 -5.38 -10.89 10.26
N GLN A 68 -5.08 -10.53 9.02
CA GLN A 68 -3.85 -10.95 8.37
C GLN A 68 -2.63 -10.29 8.98
N LEU A 69 -2.73 -9.05 9.42
CA LEU A 69 -1.64 -8.39 10.14
C LEU A 69 -1.38 -9.08 11.49
N ASP A 70 -2.43 -9.49 12.19
CA ASP A 70 -2.27 -10.27 13.42
C ASP A 70 -1.48 -11.55 13.17
N ASP A 71 -1.84 -12.28 12.11
CA ASP A 71 -1.15 -13.51 11.73
C ASP A 71 0.30 -13.25 11.33
N TYR A 72 0.55 -12.14 10.62
CA TYR A 72 1.89 -11.76 10.20
C TYR A 72 2.79 -11.51 11.41
N PHE A 73 2.33 -10.71 12.38
CA PHE A 73 3.12 -10.41 13.56
C PHE A 73 3.22 -11.59 14.53
N ALA A 74 2.32 -12.56 14.42
CA ALA A 74 2.42 -13.81 15.19
C ALA A 74 3.32 -14.86 14.54
N GLY A 75 3.90 -14.55 13.38
CA GLY A 75 4.77 -15.47 12.65
C GLY A 75 4.01 -16.55 11.89
N LYS A 76 2.71 -16.41 11.72
CA LYS A 76 1.86 -17.41 11.06
C LYS A 76 1.64 -17.13 9.59
N ARG A 77 2.03 -15.96 9.11
CA ARG A 77 1.78 -15.51 7.74
C ARG A 77 2.98 -14.74 7.21
N ARG A 78 3.33 -14.98 5.96
CA ARG A 78 4.44 -14.29 5.30
C ARG A 78 3.99 -13.39 4.16
N THR A 79 2.81 -13.65 3.61
CA THR A 79 2.26 -12.89 2.49
C THR A 79 0.83 -12.48 2.82
N PHE A 80 0.32 -11.52 2.06
CA PHE A 80 -1.02 -10.99 2.28
C PHE A 80 -1.89 -11.30 1.07
N ASP A 81 -3.14 -11.68 1.33
CA ASP A 81 -4.13 -11.96 0.30
C ASP A 81 -5.30 -11.00 0.50
N LEU A 82 -5.15 -9.81 -0.07
CA LEU A 82 -6.09 -8.71 0.11
C LEU A 82 -6.38 -8.05 -1.24
N PRO A 83 -7.60 -7.56 -1.43
CA PRO A 83 -7.92 -6.82 -2.66
C PRO A 83 -7.27 -5.43 -2.59
N LEU A 84 -6.13 -5.27 -3.23
CA LEU A 84 -5.40 -4.02 -3.27
C LEU A 84 -5.77 -3.22 -4.52
N ARG A 85 -5.86 -1.91 -4.37
CA ARG A 85 -6.03 -1.01 -5.49
C ARG A 85 -4.96 0.07 -5.42
N PHE A 86 -4.14 0.14 -6.45
CA PHE A 86 -3.08 1.14 -6.52
C PHE A 86 -3.61 2.40 -7.19
N LEU A 87 -3.58 3.51 -6.46
CA LEU A 87 -3.96 4.82 -6.98
C LEU A 87 -2.70 5.64 -7.20
N GLY A 88 -2.30 5.76 -8.44
CA GLY A 88 -1.09 6.48 -8.80
C GLY A 88 -0.92 6.56 -10.30
N THR A 89 0.23 7.05 -10.74
CA THR A 89 0.56 7.10 -12.15
C THR A 89 0.76 5.69 -12.69
N GLU A 90 0.72 5.56 -14.01
CA GLU A 90 0.96 4.28 -14.66
C GLU A 90 2.32 3.70 -14.26
N PHE A 91 3.35 4.57 -14.19
CA PHE A 91 4.68 4.15 -13.76
C PHE A 91 4.69 3.68 -12.31
N GLN A 92 4.08 4.44 -11.40
CA GLN A 92 4.01 4.08 -9.99
C GLN A 92 3.30 2.74 -9.81
N THR A 93 2.15 2.55 -10.46
CA THR A 93 1.40 1.31 -10.32
C THR A 93 2.17 0.12 -10.86
N ALA A 94 2.93 0.30 -11.94
CA ALA A 94 3.78 -0.76 -12.47
C ALA A 94 4.87 -1.16 -11.47
N VAL A 95 5.51 -0.18 -10.81
CA VAL A 95 6.53 -0.43 -9.81
C VAL A 95 5.92 -1.16 -8.62
N TRP A 96 4.80 -0.67 -8.10
CA TRP A 96 4.16 -1.27 -6.93
C TRP A 96 3.67 -2.69 -7.22
N ASP A 97 3.14 -2.93 -8.41
CA ASP A 97 2.73 -4.27 -8.83
C ASP A 97 3.93 -5.22 -8.88
N ALA A 98 5.06 -4.74 -9.40
CA ALA A 98 6.28 -5.54 -9.42
C ALA A 98 6.74 -5.90 -8.01
N LEU A 99 6.59 -4.99 -7.05
CA LEU A 99 6.94 -5.27 -5.66
C LEU A 99 6.10 -6.40 -5.07
N THR A 100 4.83 -6.50 -5.45
CA THR A 100 3.95 -7.56 -4.93
C THR A 100 4.39 -8.95 -5.37
N LYS A 101 5.22 -9.04 -6.41
CA LYS A 101 5.68 -10.32 -6.95
C LYS A 101 6.99 -10.80 -6.35
N ILE A 102 7.58 -10.03 -5.43
CA ILE A 102 8.82 -10.41 -4.75
C ILE A 102 8.48 -11.41 -3.63
N PRO A 103 9.03 -12.64 -3.68
CA PRO A 103 8.76 -13.62 -2.62
C PRO A 103 9.30 -13.16 -1.27
N PHE A 104 8.65 -13.56 -0.20
CA PHE A 104 9.11 -13.29 1.16
C PHE A 104 10.54 -13.77 1.35
N GLY A 105 11.35 -12.92 1.96
CA GLY A 105 12.75 -13.24 2.22
C GLY A 105 13.69 -13.03 1.04
N ARG A 106 13.17 -12.65 -0.12
CA ARG A 106 13.97 -12.30 -1.27
C ARG A 106 14.30 -10.82 -1.27
N VAL A 107 15.48 -10.49 -1.79
CA VAL A 107 15.86 -9.09 -2.02
C VAL A 107 15.93 -8.84 -3.52
N THR A 108 15.70 -7.58 -3.89
CA THR A 108 15.80 -7.15 -5.27
C THR A 108 16.47 -5.78 -5.30
N THR A 109 16.79 -5.30 -6.48
CA THR A 109 17.36 -3.96 -6.66
C THR A 109 16.42 -3.10 -7.49
N TYR A 110 16.59 -1.79 -7.40
CA TYR A 110 15.82 -0.88 -8.24
C TYR A 110 16.07 -1.15 -9.73
N GLY A 111 17.29 -1.55 -10.07
CA GLY A 111 17.62 -1.90 -11.45
C GLY A 111 16.86 -3.13 -11.93
N GLU A 112 16.72 -4.15 -11.08
CA GLU A 112 15.98 -5.34 -11.43
C GLU A 112 14.47 -5.04 -11.61
N ILE A 113 13.91 -4.17 -10.76
CA ILE A 113 12.54 -3.73 -10.91
C ILE A 113 12.37 -2.95 -12.21
N ALA A 114 13.31 -2.05 -12.52
CA ALA A 114 13.27 -1.26 -13.75
C ALA A 114 13.27 -2.17 -14.99
N GLU A 115 14.09 -3.22 -14.98
CA GLU A 115 14.09 -4.19 -16.07
C GLU A 115 12.76 -4.94 -16.16
N ALA A 116 12.21 -5.34 -15.01
CA ALA A 116 10.96 -6.09 -14.98
C ALA A 116 9.78 -5.32 -15.56
N ILE A 117 9.76 -4.00 -15.40
CA ILE A 117 8.69 -3.16 -15.94
C ILE A 117 9.01 -2.63 -17.35
N GLY A 118 10.12 -3.07 -17.94
CA GLY A 118 10.48 -2.71 -19.31
C GLY A 118 11.13 -1.33 -19.45
N LYS A 119 11.67 -0.78 -18.36
CA LYS A 119 12.30 0.55 -18.36
C LYS A 119 13.65 0.48 -17.66
N PRO A 120 14.64 -0.23 -18.24
CA PRO A 120 15.93 -0.50 -17.55
C PRO A 120 16.72 0.74 -17.18
N LYS A 121 16.46 1.89 -17.81
CA LYS A 121 17.17 3.13 -17.51
C LYS A 121 16.48 3.97 -16.42
N ALA A 122 15.36 3.48 -15.86
CA ALA A 122 14.55 4.24 -14.92
C ALA A 122 14.86 3.93 -13.45
N MET A 123 16.05 3.45 -13.14
CA MET A 123 16.40 3.00 -11.78
C MET A 123 16.13 4.06 -10.71
N ARG A 124 16.49 5.32 -10.97
CA ARG A 124 16.26 6.41 -10.01
C ARG A 124 14.76 6.66 -9.80
N ALA A 125 14.00 6.68 -10.89
CA ALA A 125 12.55 6.88 -10.80
C ALA A 125 11.87 5.72 -10.07
N VAL A 126 12.37 4.50 -10.26
CA VAL A 126 11.89 3.33 -9.51
C VAL A 126 12.13 3.51 -8.02
N GLY A 127 13.32 3.97 -7.63
CA GLY A 127 13.60 4.22 -6.22
C GLY A 127 12.66 5.22 -5.59
N ILE A 128 12.31 6.28 -6.32
CA ILE A 128 11.35 7.28 -5.85
C ILE A 128 9.96 6.64 -5.68
N ALA A 129 9.52 5.87 -6.69
CA ALA A 129 8.21 5.23 -6.63
C ALA A 129 8.12 4.21 -5.48
N VAL A 130 9.20 3.48 -5.21
CA VAL A 130 9.24 2.54 -4.07
C VAL A 130 9.04 3.31 -2.76
N GLY A 131 9.67 4.47 -2.62
CA GLY A 131 9.49 5.31 -1.44
C GLY A 131 8.09 5.89 -1.28
N GLU A 132 7.30 5.88 -2.35
CA GLU A 132 5.92 6.39 -2.33
C GLU A 132 4.87 5.28 -2.18
N ASN A 133 5.29 4.05 -1.91
CA ASN A 133 4.41 2.90 -1.73
C ASN A 133 3.37 3.18 -0.63
N PRO A 134 2.06 3.10 -0.94
CA PRO A 134 1.02 3.39 0.05
C PRO A 134 0.71 2.23 0.98
N PHE A 135 1.38 1.09 0.84
CA PHE A 135 1.09 -0.11 1.62
C PHE A 135 2.34 -0.56 2.38
N SER A 136 2.55 0.02 3.56
CA SER A 136 3.64 -0.42 4.45
C SER A 136 3.36 -1.85 4.89
N ILE A 137 4.41 -2.67 4.95
CA ILE A 137 4.35 -4.08 5.36
C ILE A 137 3.66 -4.97 4.31
N ILE A 138 2.46 -4.61 3.89
CA ILE A 138 1.63 -5.43 2.98
C ILE A 138 2.27 -5.57 1.61
N VAL A 139 2.84 -4.49 1.10
CA VAL A 139 3.64 -4.53 -0.13
C VAL A 139 5.09 -4.27 0.26
N PRO A 140 6.00 -5.22 0.05
CA PRO A 140 7.39 -5.06 0.45
C PRO A 140 8.08 -3.93 -0.32
N CYS A 141 9.02 -3.24 0.33
CA CYS A 141 9.76 -2.14 -0.30
C CYS A 141 11.27 -2.29 -0.09
N HIS A 142 11.77 -3.50 -0.25
CA HIS A 142 13.21 -3.75 -0.12
C HIS A 142 13.76 -4.58 -1.26
#